data_3906926a628bc79c701823b2defa97e4
#
_entry.id   3906926a628bc79c701823b2defa97e4
#
_cell.length_a   1.000
_cell.length_b   1.000
_cell.length_c   1.000
_cell.angle_alpha   90.00
_cell.angle_beta   90.00
_cell.angle_gamma   90.00
#
_symmetry.space_group_name_H-M   'P 1'
#
loop_
_entity.id
_entity.type
_entity.pdbx_description
1 polymer ?
#
loop_
_entity_poly.entity_id
_entity_poly.type
_entity_poly.pdbx_seq_one_letter_code
_entity_poly.pdbx_strand_id
1 'polypeptide(L)'
;YVVRRTVDGRYLCGRICETEAYVGRVDKACHAYGGRRTPRTETLFAPPGTAYIYLIYGMYHCLNFVTEAEGEPAAVLLRGAVPVANGDIIAKNRFGCKEKNLTAYQRKIFLNGPGKLCAGLCLTRAQNGVDLTRPAGGLYLLPGSPPDPDAVQVGKRVGIDYAEEAADFPWRFYL
;
A
#
# COMPACT_ATOMS: atom_id res chain seq x y z
N TYR A 1 8.10 -5.78 5.65
CA TYR A 1 6.83 -6.53 5.69
C TYR A 1 5.70 -5.64 6.12
N VAL A 2 4.51 -5.84 5.55
CA VAL A 2 3.26 -5.27 6.04
C VAL A 2 2.52 -6.33 6.86
N VAL A 3 2.14 -5.98 8.09
CA VAL A 3 1.49 -6.90 9.03
C VAL A 3 0.13 -6.34 9.45
N ARG A 4 -0.90 -7.16 9.36
CA ARG A 4 -2.25 -6.84 9.82
C ARG A 4 -2.68 -7.85 10.90
N ARG A 5 -2.96 -7.39 12.11
CA ARG A 5 -3.62 -8.18 13.16
C ARG A 5 -5.14 -8.04 13.00
N THR A 6 -5.80 -9.13 12.70
CA THR A 6 -7.26 -9.19 12.56
C THR A 6 -7.97 -9.09 13.93
N VAL A 7 -9.27 -8.84 13.93
CA VAL A 7 -10.07 -8.71 15.17
C VAL A 7 -10.01 -9.99 16.03
N ASP A 8 -9.94 -11.16 15.38
CA ASP A 8 -9.80 -12.47 16.04
C ASP A 8 -8.34 -12.81 16.43
N GLY A 9 -7.44 -11.84 16.39
CA GLY A 9 -6.07 -11.96 16.88
C GLY A 9 -5.07 -12.62 15.92
N ARG A 10 -5.48 -13.00 14.70
CA ARG A 10 -4.57 -13.60 13.70
C ARG A 10 -3.76 -12.53 12.99
N TYR A 11 -2.56 -12.90 12.55
CA TYR A 11 -1.65 -12.00 11.82
C TYR A 11 -1.61 -12.38 10.35
N LEU A 12 -2.02 -11.46 9.49
CA LEU A 12 -1.81 -11.55 8.04
C LEU A 12 -0.53 -10.79 7.70
N CYS A 13 0.39 -11.41 6.98
CA CYS A 13 1.67 -10.80 6.68
C CYS A 13 2.04 -10.97 5.21
N GLY A 14 2.50 -9.88 4.58
CA GLY A 14 3.05 -9.88 3.24
C GLY A 14 4.41 -9.20 3.18
N ARG A 15 5.35 -9.79 2.42
CA ARG A 15 6.59 -9.13 2.06
C ARG A 15 6.30 -8.16 0.92
N ILE A 16 6.56 -6.87 1.13
CA ILE A 16 6.36 -5.83 0.13
C ILE A 16 7.30 -6.10 -1.05
N CYS A 17 6.77 -6.10 -2.26
CA CYS A 17 7.51 -6.31 -3.49
C CYS A 17 7.22 -5.27 -4.58
N GLU A 18 6.28 -4.34 -4.37
CA GLU A 18 5.99 -3.25 -5.28
C GLU A 18 5.49 -2.03 -4.52
N THR A 19 6.07 -0.86 -4.85
CA THR A 19 5.70 0.44 -4.26
C THR A 19 5.70 1.54 -5.31
N GLU A 20 4.99 2.64 -5.03
CA GLU A 20 5.07 3.88 -5.80
C GLU A 20 5.24 5.08 -4.87
N ALA A 21 6.14 6.00 -5.22
CA ALA A 21 6.30 7.26 -4.51
C ALA A 21 5.35 8.34 -5.04
N TYR A 22 4.79 9.15 -4.13
CA TYR A 22 3.95 10.31 -4.41
C TYR A 22 4.49 11.49 -3.62
N VAL A 23 5.15 12.45 -4.32
CA VAL A 23 6.01 13.47 -3.72
C VAL A 23 5.26 14.80 -3.57
N GLY A 24 4.22 14.78 -2.79
CA GLY A 24 3.58 15.97 -2.23
C GLY A 24 3.21 17.07 -3.22
N ARG A 25 3.70 18.27 -2.92
CA ARG A 25 3.27 19.53 -3.57
C ARG A 25 3.65 19.65 -5.03
N VAL A 26 4.72 19.01 -5.45
CA VAL A 26 5.29 19.12 -6.81
C VAL A 26 4.79 18.03 -7.76
N ASP A 27 4.19 16.98 -7.22
CA ASP A 27 3.76 15.80 -7.96
C ASP A 27 2.29 15.90 -8.37
N LYS A 28 2.02 16.13 -9.65
CA LYS A 28 0.66 16.21 -10.20
C LYS A 28 -0.17 14.94 -10.01
N ALA A 29 0.45 13.79 -9.76
CA ALA A 29 -0.24 12.56 -9.42
C ALA A 29 -0.59 12.45 -7.93
N CYS A 30 0.01 13.27 -7.06
CA CYS A 30 -0.29 13.27 -5.64
C CYS A 30 -1.63 13.95 -5.34
N HIS A 31 -2.42 13.36 -4.45
CA HIS A 31 -3.69 13.97 -4.01
C HIS A 31 -3.51 15.35 -3.34
N ALA A 32 -2.33 15.63 -2.81
CA ALA A 32 -1.98 16.90 -2.19
C ALA A 32 -1.15 17.82 -3.10
N TYR A 33 -1.18 17.58 -4.43
CA TYR A 33 -0.53 18.47 -5.40
C TYR A 33 -0.88 19.94 -5.15
N GLY A 34 0.10 20.84 -5.27
CA GLY A 34 -0.06 22.26 -4.97
C GLY A 34 -0.31 22.58 -3.49
N GLY A 35 -0.14 21.61 -2.59
CA GLY A 35 -0.43 21.76 -1.16
C GLY A 35 -1.92 21.63 -0.81
N ARG A 36 -2.72 21.01 -1.69
CA ARG A 36 -4.16 20.86 -1.50
C ARG A 36 -4.47 20.04 -0.25
N ARG A 37 -5.02 20.72 0.77
CA ARG A 37 -5.41 20.13 2.04
C ARG A 37 -6.94 20.08 2.14
N THR A 38 -7.49 18.89 2.28
CA THR A 38 -8.93 18.62 2.35
C THR A 38 -9.18 17.50 3.37
N PRO A 39 -10.41 17.25 3.81
CA PRO A 39 -10.70 16.12 4.69
C PRO A 39 -10.21 14.76 4.17
N ARG A 40 -10.12 14.61 2.84
CA ARG A 40 -9.58 13.40 2.20
C ARG A 40 -8.06 13.31 2.30
N THR A 41 -7.35 14.43 2.16
CA THR A 41 -5.89 14.49 2.09
C THR A 41 -5.24 14.82 3.43
N GLU A 42 -6.03 15.12 4.46
CA GLU A 42 -5.54 15.54 5.77
C GLU A 42 -4.47 14.61 6.34
N THR A 43 -4.68 13.29 6.22
CA THR A 43 -3.74 12.28 6.71
C THR A 43 -2.38 12.29 6.00
N LEU A 44 -2.27 12.84 4.79
CA LEU A 44 -0.98 13.00 4.11
C LEU A 44 -0.06 14.02 4.81
N PHE A 45 -0.65 14.93 5.60
CA PHE A 45 0.09 15.96 6.36
C PHE A 45 0.43 15.52 7.78
N ALA A 46 0.10 14.28 8.16
CA ALA A 46 0.40 13.69 9.45
C ALA A 46 1.90 13.33 9.58
N PRO A 47 2.39 13.02 10.79
CA PRO A 47 3.76 12.57 10.99
C PRO A 47 4.14 11.36 10.15
N PRO A 48 5.44 11.19 9.80
CA PRO A 48 5.93 10.04 9.03
C PRO A 48 5.59 8.71 9.74
N GLY A 49 5.33 7.68 8.94
CA GLY A 49 4.87 6.38 9.44
C GLY A 49 3.35 6.27 9.60
N THR A 50 2.60 7.33 9.37
CA THR A 50 1.13 7.28 9.43
C THR A 50 0.54 6.58 8.21
N ALA A 51 -0.43 5.68 8.42
CA ALA A 51 -1.18 5.03 7.36
C ALA A 51 -2.14 6.02 6.69
N TYR A 52 -2.00 6.23 5.40
CA TYR A 52 -2.98 6.95 4.59
C TYR A 52 -3.76 5.96 3.73
N ILE A 53 -5.05 5.77 4.06
CA ILE A 53 -5.93 4.83 3.36
C ILE A 53 -7.11 5.58 2.75
N TYR A 54 -7.26 5.49 1.44
CA TYR A 54 -8.38 6.07 0.73
C TYR A 54 -9.15 5.05 -0.11
N LEU A 55 -10.39 5.37 -0.43
CA LEU A 55 -11.25 4.59 -1.32
C LEU A 55 -11.08 5.09 -2.76
N ILE A 56 -10.91 4.18 -3.71
CA ILE A 56 -10.86 4.46 -5.15
C ILE A 56 -11.92 3.64 -5.89
N TYR A 57 -12.50 4.20 -6.93
CA TYR A 57 -13.59 3.62 -7.74
C TYR A 57 -14.80 3.13 -6.92
N GLY A 58 -15.03 3.69 -5.74
CA GLY A 58 -16.12 3.32 -4.86
C GLY A 58 -16.04 1.92 -4.23
N MET A 59 -14.99 1.14 -4.53
CA MET A 59 -14.90 -0.26 -4.10
C MET A 59 -13.54 -0.73 -3.57
N TYR A 60 -12.45 -0.07 -3.89
CA TYR A 60 -11.11 -0.50 -3.51
C TYR A 60 -10.46 0.47 -2.55
N HIS A 61 -9.74 -0.06 -1.57
CA HIS A 61 -8.89 0.73 -0.69
C HIS A 61 -7.44 0.66 -1.17
N CYS A 62 -6.70 1.75 -0.97
CA CYS A 62 -5.26 1.84 -1.24
C CYS A 62 -4.54 2.24 0.03
N LEU A 63 -3.55 1.44 0.45
CA LEU A 63 -2.71 1.71 1.62
C LEU A 63 -1.45 2.44 1.18
N ASN A 64 -1.22 3.59 1.79
CA ASN A 64 0.03 4.33 1.70
C ASN A 64 0.58 4.56 3.12
N PHE A 65 1.85 4.86 3.22
CA PHE A 65 2.44 5.40 4.44
C PHE A 65 3.10 6.75 4.18
N VAL A 66 2.84 7.69 5.08
CA VAL A 66 3.40 9.04 5.02
C VAL A 66 4.90 8.98 5.32
N THR A 67 5.71 9.74 4.59
CA THR A 67 7.18 9.65 4.65
C THR A 67 7.87 10.93 5.09
N GLU A 68 7.33 12.10 4.74
CA GLU A 68 7.97 13.38 5.03
C GLU A 68 7.58 13.92 6.43
N ALA A 69 8.26 14.97 6.86
CA ALA A 69 7.95 15.65 8.12
C ALA A 69 6.48 16.09 8.18
N GLU A 70 5.94 16.19 9.39
CA GLU A 70 4.58 16.67 9.62
C GLU A 70 4.34 18.01 8.91
N GLY A 71 3.26 18.10 8.15
CA GLY A 71 2.92 19.25 7.32
C GLY A 71 3.42 19.18 5.87
N GLU A 72 4.32 18.24 5.54
CA GLU A 72 4.79 17.98 4.15
C GLU A 72 4.16 16.71 3.58
N PRO A 73 3.24 16.84 2.61
CA PRO A 73 2.40 15.74 2.17
C PRO A 73 3.08 14.85 1.13
N ALA A 74 3.79 13.85 1.58
CA ALA A 74 4.32 12.81 0.69
C ALA A 74 4.03 11.42 1.24
N ALA A 75 3.91 10.44 0.36
CA ALA A 75 3.59 9.08 0.77
C ALA A 75 4.12 8.04 -0.22
N VAL A 76 4.28 6.82 0.26
CA VAL A 76 4.58 5.64 -0.54
C VAL A 76 3.35 4.73 -0.57
N LEU A 77 2.82 4.46 -1.76
CA LEU A 77 1.75 3.51 -1.99
C LEU A 77 2.30 2.08 -1.98
N LEU A 78 1.70 1.20 -1.20
CA LEU A 78 1.96 -0.24 -1.28
C LEU A 78 1.11 -0.86 -2.40
N ARG A 79 1.77 -1.33 -3.45
CA ARG A 79 1.10 -1.89 -4.63
C ARG A 79 1.06 -3.39 -4.65
N GLY A 80 2.11 -4.04 -4.18
CA GLY A 80 2.23 -5.48 -4.24
C GLY A 80 2.94 -6.06 -3.02
N ALA A 81 2.53 -7.27 -2.65
CA ALA A 81 3.18 -8.06 -1.62
C ALA A 81 3.09 -9.56 -1.91
N VAL A 82 4.06 -10.32 -1.41
CA VAL A 82 4.03 -11.79 -1.40
C VAL A 82 3.57 -12.24 -0.02
N PRO A 83 2.50 -13.03 0.10
CA PRO A 83 2.06 -13.57 1.38
C PRO A 83 3.16 -14.40 2.06
N VAL A 84 3.39 -14.18 3.36
CA VAL A 84 4.38 -14.94 4.15
C VAL A 84 3.79 -15.59 5.40
N ALA A 85 2.60 -15.15 5.84
CA ALA A 85 1.89 -15.79 6.94
C ALA A 85 0.38 -15.76 6.71
N ASN A 86 -0.28 -16.88 7.08
CA ASN A 86 -1.73 -17.06 6.96
C ASN A 86 -2.29 -16.85 5.53
N GLY A 87 -1.56 -17.37 4.53
CA GLY A 87 -1.95 -17.31 3.12
C GLY A 87 -3.36 -17.88 2.85
N ASP A 88 -3.79 -18.91 3.58
CA ASP A 88 -5.17 -19.45 3.48
C ASP A 88 -6.24 -18.41 3.83
N ILE A 89 -5.98 -17.56 4.83
CA ILE A 89 -6.92 -16.50 5.22
C ILE A 89 -6.93 -15.41 4.16
N ILE A 90 -5.75 -15.00 3.70
CA ILE A 90 -5.60 -14.01 2.62
C ILE A 90 -6.31 -14.51 1.34
N ALA A 91 -6.15 -15.80 0.99
CA ALA A 91 -6.82 -16.41 -0.15
C ALA A 91 -8.34 -16.44 0.02
N LYS A 92 -8.84 -16.75 1.22
CA LYS A 92 -10.27 -16.71 1.53
C LYS A 92 -10.83 -15.29 1.38
N ASN A 93 -10.12 -14.27 1.87
CA ASN A 93 -10.52 -12.87 1.75
C ASN A 93 -10.59 -12.40 0.28
N ARG A 94 -9.70 -12.93 -0.56
CA ARG A 94 -9.59 -12.56 -1.97
C ARG A 94 -10.51 -13.35 -2.89
N PHE A 95 -10.65 -14.66 -2.65
CA PHE A 95 -11.21 -15.59 -3.61
C PHE A 95 -12.21 -16.58 -3.01
N GLY A 96 -12.45 -16.53 -1.69
CA GLY A 96 -13.38 -17.45 -0.99
C GLY A 96 -12.86 -18.87 -0.83
N CYS A 97 -11.60 -19.17 -1.16
CA CYS A 97 -11.03 -20.53 -1.10
C CYS A 97 -9.70 -20.56 -0.33
N LYS A 98 -9.17 -21.76 -0.04
CA LYS A 98 -7.84 -21.93 0.54
C LYS A 98 -6.74 -21.68 -0.47
N GLU A 99 -5.55 -21.27 -0.03
CA GLU A 99 -4.40 -20.95 -0.87
C GLU A 99 -4.01 -22.10 -1.80
N LYS A 100 -4.02 -23.35 -1.32
CA LYS A 100 -3.73 -24.54 -2.14
C LYS A 100 -4.67 -24.72 -3.32
N ASN A 101 -5.89 -24.18 -3.26
CA ASN A 101 -6.92 -24.29 -4.29
C ASN A 101 -6.91 -23.14 -5.29
N LEU A 102 -5.97 -22.20 -5.16
CA LEU A 102 -5.84 -21.10 -6.10
C LEU A 102 -5.43 -21.59 -7.48
N THR A 103 -6.10 -21.11 -8.51
CA THR A 103 -5.67 -21.30 -9.92
C THR A 103 -4.35 -20.59 -10.18
N ALA A 104 -3.66 -20.92 -11.27
CA ALA A 104 -2.43 -20.22 -11.68
C ALA A 104 -2.68 -18.71 -11.86
N TYR A 105 -3.81 -18.32 -12.45
CA TYR A 105 -4.19 -16.92 -12.59
C TYR A 105 -4.39 -16.23 -11.24
N GLN A 106 -5.11 -16.87 -10.30
CA GLN A 106 -5.35 -16.32 -8.97
C GLN A 106 -4.04 -16.14 -8.18
N ARG A 107 -3.08 -17.08 -8.31
CA ARG A 107 -1.75 -16.94 -7.71
C ARG A 107 -1.01 -15.72 -8.27
N LYS A 108 -1.03 -15.51 -9.60
CA LYS A 108 -0.41 -14.36 -10.25
C LYS A 108 -0.96 -13.03 -9.76
N ILE A 109 -2.26 -12.97 -9.44
CA ILE A 109 -2.93 -11.73 -9.03
C ILE A 109 -3.20 -11.65 -7.51
N PHE A 110 -2.57 -12.50 -6.71
CA PHE A 110 -2.94 -12.73 -5.30
C PHE A 110 -2.97 -11.42 -4.49
N LEU A 111 -1.83 -10.74 -4.35
CA LEU A 111 -1.73 -9.40 -3.76
C LEU A 111 -1.05 -8.41 -4.73
N ASN A 112 -1.16 -8.65 -6.02
CA ASN A 112 -0.59 -7.83 -7.08
C ASN A 112 -1.58 -6.71 -7.45
N GLY A 113 -1.40 -5.57 -6.89
CA GLY A 113 -2.20 -4.35 -7.04
C GLY A 113 -2.74 -3.84 -5.70
N PRO A 114 -2.81 -2.50 -5.49
CA PRO A 114 -3.09 -1.87 -4.19
C PRO A 114 -4.46 -2.27 -3.63
N GLY A 115 -5.50 -2.31 -4.45
CA GLY A 115 -6.82 -2.75 -4.03
C GLY A 115 -6.87 -4.23 -3.65
N LYS A 116 -6.14 -5.08 -4.37
CA LYS A 116 -6.05 -6.51 -4.09
C LYS A 116 -5.30 -6.77 -2.79
N LEU A 117 -4.23 -6.02 -2.54
CA LEU A 117 -3.48 -6.05 -1.30
C LEU A 117 -4.37 -5.68 -0.11
N CYS A 118 -5.09 -4.56 -0.19
CA CYS A 118 -5.99 -4.14 0.87
C CYS A 118 -7.12 -5.16 1.12
N ALA A 119 -7.73 -5.71 0.06
CA ALA A 119 -8.76 -6.74 0.19
C ALA A 119 -8.21 -8.01 0.86
N GLY A 120 -7.02 -8.48 0.46
CA GLY A 120 -6.37 -9.65 1.05
C GLY A 120 -6.06 -9.48 2.54
N LEU A 121 -5.61 -8.31 2.94
CA LEU A 121 -5.27 -7.97 4.32
C LEU A 121 -6.46 -7.41 5.14
N CYS A 122 -7.68 -7.38 4.59
CA CYS A 122 -8.87 -6.80 5.23
C CYS A 122 -8.66 -5.36 5.68
N LEU A 123 -8.02 -4.54 4.84
CA LEU A 123 -7.78 -3.13 5.11
C LEU A 123 -8.89 -2.27 4.53
N THR A 124 -9.38 -1.35 5.34
CA THR A 124 -10.42 -0.37 4.99
C THR A 124 -10.03 1.01 5.51
N ARG A 125 -10.89 1.99 5.34
CA ARG A 125 -10.69 3.32 5.94
C ARG A 125 -10.61 3.32 7.48
N ALA A 126 -11.04 2.25 8.14
CA ALA A 126 -10.94 2.14 9.59
C ALA A 126 -9.47 2.14 10.11
N GLN A 127 -8.50 1.79 9.27
CA GLN A 127 -7.09 1.84 9.61
C GLN A 127 -6.40 3.14 9.13
N ASN A 128 -7.13 4.10 8.55
CA ASN A 128 -6.55 5.40 8.19
C ASN A 128 -6.10 6.15 9.46
N GLY A 129 -4.91 6.73 9.43
CA GLY A 129 -4.33 7.45 10.57
C GLY A 129 -3.60 6.57 11.59
N VAL A 130 -3.55 5.23 11.40
CA VAL A 130 -2.79 4.33 12.28
C VAL A 130 -1.29 4.58 12.13
N ASP A 131 -0.57 4.59 13.25
CA ASP A 131 0.90 4.61 13.28
C ASP A 131 1.44 3.24 12.89
N LEU A 132 2.04 3.17 11.70
CA LEU A 132 2.62 1.93 11.12
C LEU A 132 3.97 1.54 11.75
N THR A 133 4.54 2.39 12.59
CA THR A 133 5.81 2.10 13.26
C THR A 133 5.60 1.26 14.53
N ARG A 134 4.35 1.05 14.96
CA ARG A 134 3.99 0.38 16.20
C ARG A 134 2.91 -0.69 16.00
N PRO A 135 3.05 -1.87 16.65
CA PRO A 135 2.05 -2.95 16.55
C PRO A 135 0.69 -2.64 17.19
N ALA A 136 0.60 -1.62 18.06
CA ALA A 136 -0.59 -1.32 18.87
C ALA A 136 -1.85 -1.09 18.02
N GLY A 137 -1.73 -0.41 16.87
CA GLY A 137 -2.84 -0.14 15.94
C GLY A 137 -3.33 -1.36 15.14
N GLY A 138 -2.68 -2.51 15.28
CA GLY A 138 -3.04 -3.73 14.56
C GLY A 138 -2.75 -3.71 13.06
N LEU A 139 -2.13 -2.66 12.56
CA LEU A 139 -1.53 -2.54 11.23
C LEU A 139 -0.17 -1.87 11.40
N TYR A 140 0.89 -2.51 10.92
CA TYR A 140 2.24 -1.98 11.11
C TYR A 140 3.22 -2.55 10.08
N LEU A 141 4.38 -1.91 9.96
CA LEU A 141 5.49 -2.37 9.14
C LEU A 141 6.57 -3.02 10.02
N LEU A 142 7.19 -4.06 9.48
CA LEU A 142 8.38 -4.66 10.07
C LEU A 142 9.55 -4.57 9.09
N PRO A 143 10.77 -4.37 9.60
CA PRO A 143 11.96 -4.46 8.77
C PRO A 143 12.12 -5.87 8.21
N GLY A 144 12.81 -5.98 7.09
CA GLY A 144 13.19 -7.25 6.45
C GLY A 144 14.56 -7.13 5.85
N SER A 145 15.09 -8.22 5.32
CA SER A 145 16.31 -8.18 4.53
C SER A 145 16.07 -7.32 3.29
N PRO A 146 16.94 -6.33 3.01
CA PRO A 146 16.83 -5.55 1.79
C PRO A 146 16.94 -6.48 0.58
N PRO A 147 16.24 -6.18 -0.52
CA PRO A 147 16.49 -6.89 -1.76
C PRO A 147 17.88 -6.56 -2.29
N ASP A 148 18.39 -7.41 -3.19
CA ASP A 148 19.53 -7.06 -4.01
C ASP A 148 19.17 -5.79 -4.82
N PRO A 149 19.97 -4.72 -4.74
CA PRO A 149 19.70 -3.50 -5.50
C PRO A 149 19.56 -3.75 -7.00
N ASP A 150 20.32 -4.67 -7.57
CA ASP A 150 20.27 -5.03 -8.99
C ASP A 150 18.97 -5.78 -9.38
N ALA A 151 18.27 -6.37 -8.42
CA ALA A 151 16.99 -7.00 -8.64
C ALA A 151 15.81 -6.00 -8.65
N VAL A 152 16.01 -4.79 -8.13
CA VAL A 152 14.96 -3.77 -8.08
C VAL A 152 14.76 -3.14 -9.45
N GLN A 153 13.59 -3.36 -10.01
CA GLN A 153 13.17 -2.70 -11.25
C GLN A 153 12.57 -1.33 -10.94
N VAL A 154 12.85 -0.35 -11.80
CA VAL A 154 12.34 1.01 -11.72
C VAL A 154 11.50 1.31 -12.95
N GLY A 155 10.34 1.93 -12.76
CA GLY A 155 9.46 2.24 -13.88
C GLY A 155 8.47 3.36 -13.59
N LYS A 156 7.62 3.65 -14.58
CA LYS A 156 6.53 4.60 -14.44
C LYS A 156 5.46 4.06 -13.49
N ARG A 157 4.81 4.96 -12.77
CA ARG A 157 3.65 4.66 -11.92
C ARG A 157 2.44 4.24 -12.75
N VAL A 158 1.51 3.52 -12.16
CA VAL A 158 0.38 2.92 -12.85
C VAL A 158 -0.92 3.72 -12.61
N GLY A 159 -1.66 4.02 -13.70
CA GLY A 159 -2.98 4.62 -13.62
C GLY A 159 -2.97 6.11 -13.26
N ILE A 160 -1.92 6.83 -13.65
CA ILE A 160 -1.75 8.27 -13.42
C ILE A 160 -1.53 9.05 -14.73
N ASP A 161 -2.05 8.55 -15.84
CA ASP A 161 -1.87 9.16 -17.18
C ASP A 161 -2.38 10.61 -17.24
N TYR A 162 -3.26 11.01 -16.33
CA TYR A 162 -3.75 12.37 -16.18
C TYR A 162 -2.73 13.36 -15.59
N ALA A 163 -1.62 12.88 -15.06
CA ALA A 163 -0.68 13.67 -14.25
C ALA A 163 0.39 14.42 -15.09
N GLU A 164 0.14 14.60 -16.38
CA GLU A 164 1.03 15.31 -17.29
C GLU A 164 2.48 14.76 -17.22
N GLU A 165 3.50 15.63 -17.07
CA GLU A 165 4.91 15.21 -16.96
C GLU A 165 5.17 14.26 -15.79
N ALA A 166 4.38 14.34 -14.72
CA ALA A 166 4.54 13.43 -13.57
C ALA A 166 4.17 11.98 -13.89
N ALA A 167 3.42 11.72 -14.96
CA ALA A 167 3.13 10.37 -15.43
C ALA A 167 4.41 9.64 -15.90
N ASP A 168 5.42 10.39 -16.33
CA ASP A 168 6.68 9.85 -16.85
C ASP A 168 7.74 9.61 -15.76
N PHE A 169 7.52 10.09 -14.54
CA PHE A 169 8.50 9.93 -13.47
C PHE A 169 8.69 8.46 -13.10
N PRO A 170 9.96 7.97 -12.98
CA PRO A 170 10.30 6.59 -12.69
C PRO A 170 10.17 6.29 -11.18
N TRP A 171 9.00 6.55 -10.61
CA TRP A 171 8.76 6.47 -9.16
C TRP A 171 7.97 5.22 -8.74
N ARG A 172 8.04 4.18 -9.56
CA ARG A 172 7.55 2.84 -9.20
C ARG A 172 8.73 1.88 -9.10
N PHE A 173 8.79 1.14 -8.00
CA PHE A 173 9.85 0.20 -7.66
C PHE A 173 9.24 -1.18 -7.41
N TYR A 174 9.80 -2.23 -8.04
CA TYR A 174 9.26 -3.59 -7.93
C TYR A 174 10.33 -4.67 -8.14
N LEU A 175 10.03 -5.88 -7.61
CA LEU A 175 10.85 -7.08 -7.72
C LEU A 175 10.21 -8.09 -8.67
#